data_e8cdca3f087a67abadd94c860787bc47
#
_entry.id   e8cdca3f087a67abadd94c860787bc47
#
_cell.length_a   1.000
_cell.length_b   1.000
_cell.length_c   1.000
_cell.angle_alpha   90.00
_cell.angle_beta   90.00
_cell.angle_gamma   90.00
#
_symmetry.space_group_name_H-M   'P 1'
#
loop_
_entity.id
_entity.type
_entity.pdbx_description
1 polymer ?
#
loop_
_entity_poly.entity_id
_entity_poly.type
_entity_poly.pdbx_seq_one_letter_code
_entity_poly.pdbx_strand_id
1 'polypeptide(L)'
;MMENNPTPSPESVPEAAPITVPVPAESAVTPPPAPPVPPLRERPNAPLLHKGFQNLFRLGIANIVINLLNNTFKLGEKIPSLGVVLSVVSLAVSILTLIVLWKLSAAVPRFRSVVYLNLFPLVLFPFAALVGLSNLQERIDESNSTGLLVFLVILLGLLLVLSALSAYHQLTACAEAFDGADDEMAAKWRKLCTWQVVVIGCFGAFLTLLLLLGLSSASFFYFYNGSLIVLLLLILAIAIALGVVKIIELVYLNRSAKLYE
;
A
#
# COMPACT_ATOMS: atom_id res chain seq x y z
N MET A 1 67.34 -37.65 -28.41
CA MET A 1 66.70 -38.83 -28.92
C MET A 1 65.99 -39.44 -27.74
N MET A 2 64.71 -39.18 -27.59
CA MET A 2 63.84 -39.85 -26.62
C MET A 2 62.58 -40.27 -27.39
N GLU A 3 62.39 -41.54 -27.37
CA GLU A 3 61.42 -42.31 -28.13
C GLU A 3 60.01 -42.12 -27.54
N ASN A 4 59.07 -41.59 -28.34
CA ASN A 4 57.66 -41.49 -27.98
C ASN A 4 57.00 -42.83 -28.15
N ASN A 5 56.57 -43.45 -27.06
CA ASN A 5 55.83 -44.68 -27.05
C ASN A 5 54.31 -44.31 -26.95
N PRO A 6 53.47 -44.71 -27.91
CA PRO A 6 52.04 -44.41 -27.87
C PRO A 6 51.31 -45.39 -26.95
N THR A 7 50.58 -44.84 -25.99
CA THR A 7 49.68 -45.54 -25.09
C THR A 7 48.47 -46.10 -25.85
N PRO A 8 48.07 -47.35 -25.67
CA PRO A 8 46.87 -47.91 -26.34
C PRO A 8 45.59 -47.35 -25.75
N SER A 9 44.65 -47.00 -26.64
CA SER A 9 43.27 -46.62 -26.32
C SER A 9 42.52 -47.78 -25.62
N PRO A 10 41.70 -47.47 -24.61
CA PRO A 10 40.83 -48.47 -24.01
C PRO A 10 39.65 -48.79 -24.95
N GLU A 11 39.46 -50.04 -25.13
CA GLU A 11 38.45 -50.76 -25.91
C GLU A 11 37.03 -50.36 -25.42
N SER A 12 36.17 -49.91 -26.33
CA SER A 12 34.80 -49.55 -26.06
C SER A 12 33.97 -50.75 -25.69
N VAL A 13 33.54 -50.79 -24.43
CA VAL A 13 32.53 -51.76 -23.94
C VAL A 13 31.17 -51.38 -24.56
N PRO A 14 30.44 -52.34 -25.16
CA PRO A 14 29.12 -52.03 -25.70
C PRO A 14 28.14 -51.74 -24.55
N GLU A 15 27.61 -50.55 -24.55
CA GLU A 15 26.57 -50.06 -23.64
C GLU A 15 25.29 -50.89 -23.87
N ALA A 16 24.93 -51.67 -22.86
CA ALA A 16 23.69 -52.45 -22.86
C ALA A 16 22.49 -51.50 -22.90
N ALA A 17 21.65 -51.67 -23.91
CA ALA A 17 20.42 -50.89 -24.05
C ALA A 17 19.54 -50.99 -22.78
N PRO A 18 19.01 -49.88 -22.28
CA PRO A 18 18.13 -49.89 -21.09
C PRO A 18 16.84 -50.63 -21.43
N ILE A 19 16.57 -51.68 -20.66
CA ILE A 19 15.30 -52.41 -20.69
C ILE A 19 14.23 -51.44 -20.15
N THR A 20 13.46 -50.83 -21.04
CA THR A 20 12.25 -50.07 -20.69
C THR A 20 11.18 -51.06 -20.21
N VAL A 21 11.09 -51.24 -18.90
CA VAL A 21 9.93 -51.88 -18.28
C VAL A 21 8.74 -50.95 -18.48
N PRO A 22 7.63 -51.40 -19.12
CA PRO A 22 6.44 -50.58 -19.23
C PRO A 22 5.87 -50.34 -17.82
N VAL A 23 6.01 -49.12 -17.32
CA VAL A 23 5.34 -48.68 -16.10
C VAL A 23 3.84 -48.77 -16.40
N PRO A 24 3.04 -49.54 -15.62
CA PRO A 24 1.59 -49.50 -15.78
C PRO A 24 1.11 -48.08 -15.68
N ALA A 25 0.38 -47.58 -16.68
CA ALA A 25 -0.24 -46.29 -16.65
C ALA A 25 -1.13 -46.25 -15.41
N GLU A 26 -0.62 -45.60 -14.35
CA GLU A 26 -1.38 -45.27 -13.15
C GLU A 26 -2.55 -44.44 -13.62
N SER A 27 -3.74 -45.04 -13.62
CA SER A 27 -4.97 -44.37 -14.01
C SER A 27 -5.05 -43.11 -13.20
N ALA A 28 -4.83 -41.96 -13.86
CA ALA A 28 -4.95 -40.65 -13.23
C ALA A 28 -6.38 -40.52 -12.68
N VAL A 29 -6.53 -40.82 -11.40
CA VAL A 29 -7.78 -40.61 -10.67
C VAL A 29 -8.00 -39.12 -10.69
N THR A 30 -8.86 -38.67 -11.60
CA THR A 30 -9.30 -37.27 -11.67
C THR A 30 -9.86 -36.91 -10.29
N PRO A 31 -9.30 -35.92 -9.58
CA PRO A 31 -9.81 -35.58 -8.27
C PRO A 31 -11.31 -35.20 -8.43
N PRO A 32 -12.16 -35.62 -7.48
CA PRO A 32 -13.58 -35.30 -7.55
C PRO A 32 -13.75 -33.77 -7.71
N PRO A 33 -14.72 -33.33 -8.53
CA PRO A 33 -14.96 -31.90 -8.73
C PRO A 33 -15.20 -31.23 -7.38
N ALA A 34 -14.45 -30.13 -7.12
CA ALA A 34 -14.60 -29.37 -5.89
C ALA A 34 -16.09 -28.99 -5.69
N PRO A 35 -16.62 -29.07 -4.46
CA PRO A 35 -17.99 -28.70 -4.20
C PRO A 35 -18.24 -27.24 -4.65
N PRO A 36 -19.43 -26.92 -5.21
CA PRO A 36 -19.73 -25.58 -5.68
C PRO A 36 -19.59 -24.58 -4.53
N VAL A 37 -18.83 -23.50 -4.78
CA VAL A 37 -18.62 -22.44 -3.79
C VAL A 37 -19.95 -21.72 -3.55
N PRO A 38 -20.41 -21.58 -2.29
CA PRO A 38 -21.68 -20.93 -2.00
C PRO A 38 -21.65 -19.45 -2.45
N PRO A 39 -22.79 -18.91 -2.92
CA PRO A 39 -22.90 -17.52 -3.31
C PRO A 39 -22.52 -16.59 -2.14
N LEU A 40 -22.03 -15.36 -2.45
CA LEU A 40 -21.52 -14.41 -1.47
C LEU A 40 -22.47 -14.16 -0.29
N ARG A 41 -23.78 -14.09 -0.58
CA ARG A 41 -24.84 -13.84 0.43
C ARG A 41 -25.00 -14.98 1.43
N GLU A 42 -24.70 -16.20 1.05
CA GLU A 42 -24.87 -17.39 1.89
C GLU A 42 -23.65 -17.67 2.76
N ARG A 43 -22.58 -16.92 2.59
CA ARG A 43 -21.38 -17.06 3.42
C ARG A 43 -21.67 -16.62 4.87
N PRO A 44 -21.17 -17.35 5.89
CA PRO A 44 -21.43 -17.02 7.30
C PRO A 44 -20.98 -15.61 7.69
N ASN A 45 -19.99 -15.06 6.98
CA ASN A 45 -19.42 -13.72 7.23
C ASN A 45 -20.07 -12.62 6.34
N ALA A 46 -21.03 -12.95 5.48
CA ALA A 46 -21.66 -11.98 4.57
C ALA A 46 -22.21 -10.73 5.27
N PRO A 47 -22.99 -10.83 6.37
CA PRO A 47 -23.52 -9.64 7.04
C PRO A 47 -22.41 -8.77 7.67
N LEU A 48 -21.30 -9.37 8.11
CA LEU A 48 -20.17 -8.64 8.63
C LEU A 48 -19.43 -7.87 7.52
N LEU A 49 -19.20 -8.53 6.38
CA LEU A 49 -18.55 -7.94 5.20
C LEU A 49 -19.42 -6.84 4.60
N HIS A 50 -20.74 -7.05 4.45
CA HIS A 50 -21.69 -6.01 3.99
C HIS A 50 -21.57 -4.74 4.84
N LYS A 51 -21.80 -4.85 6.16
CA LYS A 51 -21.72 -3.71 7.08
C LYS A 51 -20.32 -3.09 7.12
N GLY A 52 -19.28 -3.92 7.06
CA GLY A 52 -17.90 -3.47 7.07
C GLY A 52 -17.57 -2.61 5.85
N PHE A 53 -17.85 -3.08 4.64
CA PHE A 53 -17.62 -2.32 3.39
C PHE A 53 -18.47 -1.06 3.33
N GLN A 54 -19.74 -1.12 3.76
CA GLN A 54 -20.61 0.06 3.82
C GLN A 54 -20.08 1.12 4.78
N ASN A 55 -19.58 0.71 5.95
CA ASN A 55 -18.99 1.64 6.91
C ASN A 55 -17.67 2.21 6.41
N LEU A 56 -16.79 1.41 5.79
CA LEU A 56 -15.55 1.90 5.17
C LEU A 56 -15.85 2.92 4.07
N PHE A 57 -16.87 2.68 3.25
CA PHE A 57 -17.32 3.63 2.22
C PHE A 57 -17.76 4.97 2.85
N ARG A 58 -18.62 4.94 3.88
CA ARG A 58 -19.10 6.15 4.57
C ARG A 58 -17.96 6.91 5.24
N LEU A 59 -17.06 6.21 5.92
CA LEU A 59 -15.87 6.80 6.57
C LEU A 59 -14.89 7.37 5.55
N GLY A 60 -14.74 6.69 4.40
CA GLY A 60 -13.93 7.19 3.28
C GLY A 60 -14.46 8.50 2.71
N ILE A 61 -15.79 8.63 2.51
CA ILE A 61 -16.41 9.89 2.09
C ILE A 61 -16.18 10.97 3.16
N ALA A 62 -16.42 10.66 4.44
CA ALA A 62 -16.21 11.61 5.53
C ALA A 62 -14.76 12.13 5.55
N ASN A 63 -13.79 11.24 5.36
CA ASN A 63 -12.38 11.62 5.30
C ASN A 63 -12.06 12.54 4.12
N ILE A 64 -12.62 12.27 2.93
CA ILE A 64 -12.45 13.17 1.77
C ILE A 64 -13.05 14.55 2.05
N VAL A 65 -14.25 14.61 2.61
CA VAL A 65 -14.91 15.87 2.94
C VAL A 65 -14.09 16.69 3.96
N ILE A 66 -13.62 16.06 5.03
CA ILE A 66 -12.78 16.69 6.05
C ILE A 66 -11.49 17.23 5.43
N ASN A 67 -10.80 16.43 4.61
CA ASN A 67 -9.58 16.85 3.93
C ASN A 67 -9.83 18.01 2.96
N LEU A 68 -10.95 18.02 2.25
CA LEU A 68 -11.34 19.11 1.34
C LEU A 68 -11.57 20.41 2.14
N LEU A 69 -12.32 20.33 3.24
CA LEU A 69 -12.61 21.47 4.09
C LEU A 69 -11.33 22.05 4.72
N ASN A 70 -10.43 21.20 5.17
CA ASN A 70 -9.21 21.63 5.86
C ASN A 70 -8.14 22.11 4.89
N ASN A 71 -7.87 21.37 3.83
CA ASN A 71 -6.72 21.63 2.94
C ASN A 71 -7.07 22.53 1.75
N THR A 72 -8.27 22.37 1.16
CA THR A 72 -8.65 23.16 -0.03
C THR A 72 -9.27 24.50 0.36
N PHE A 73 -10.19 24.49 1.30
CA PHE A 73 -10.85 25.72 1.75
C PHE A 73 -10.09 26.44 2.86
N LYS A 74 -9.07 25.80 3.45
CA LYS A 74 -8.24 26.34 4.53
C LYS A 74 -9.08 26.91 5.69
N LEU A 75 -10.20 26.24 5.98
CA LEU A 75 -11.14 26.72 7.00
C LEU A 75 -10.51 26.75 8.39
N GLY A 76 -9.59 25.82 8.68
CA GLY A 76 -8.84 25.80 9.93
C GLY A 76 -7.89 26.98 10.11
N GLU A 77 -7.34 27.54 9.02
CA GLU A 77 -6.51 28.76 9.06
C GLU A 77 -7.35 30.03 9.24
N LYS A 78 -8.54 30.06 8.59
CA LYS A 78 -9.45 31.22 8.65
C LYS A 78 -10.20 31.29 9.99
N ILE A 79 -10.54 30.16 10.57
CA ILE A 79 -11.31 30.04 11.82
C ILE A 79 -10.61 29.01 12.71
N PRO A 80 -9.74 29.43 13.64
CA PRO A 80 -8.94 28.51 14.46
C PRO A 80 -9.76 27.47 15.25
N SER A 81 -10.91 27.87 15.78
CA SER A 81 -11.83 26.97 16.48
C SER A 81 -12.37 25.85 15.58
N LEU A 82 -12.63 26.15 14.31
CA LEU A 82 -13.07 25.17 13.31
C LEU A 82 -11.93 24.22 12.95
N GLY A 83 -10.68 24.68 12.91
CA GLY A 83 -9.50 23.85 12.71
C GLY A 83 -9.35 22.77 13.78
N VAL A 84 -9.55 23.15 15.05
CA VAL A 84 -9.54 22.19 16.17
C VAL A 84 -10.66 21.17 16.02
N VAL A 85 -11.88 21.60 15.70
CA VAL A 85 -13.03 20.71 15.49
C VAL A 85 -12.75 19.73 14.35
N LEU A 86 -12.28 20.21 13.20
CA LEU A 86 -11.94 19.36 12.05
C LEU A 86 -10.85 18.34 12.39
N SER A 87 -9.86 18.71 13.18
CA SER A 87 -8.80 17.81 13.64
C SER A 87 -9.35 16.71 14.55
N VAL A 88 -10.23 17.05 15.50
CA VAL A 88 -10.89 16.08 16.38
C VAL A 88 -11.78 15.13 15.59
N VAL A 89 -12.56 15.65 14.64
CA VAL A 89 -13.42 14.83 13.76
C VAL A 89 -12.58 13.92 12.88
N SER A 90 -11.46 14.39 12.33
CA SER A 90 -10.52 13.58 11.54
C SER A 90 -9.95 12.42 12.38
N LEU A 91 -9.54 12.71 13.62
CA LEU A 91 -9.06 11.68 14.55
C LEU A 91 -10.17 10.65 14.84
N ALA A 92 -11.39 11.10 15.09
CA ALA A 92 -12.52 10.20 15.34
C ALA A 92 -12.81 9.29 14.13
N VAL A 93 -12.80 9.84 12.91
CA VAL A 93 -12.95 9.07 11.66
C VAL A 93 -11.84 8.03 11.50
N SER A 94 -10.60 8.39 11.83
CA SER A 94 -9.46 7.47 11.79
C SER A 94 -9.63 6.30 12.78
N ILE A 95 -10.02 6.60 14.02
CA ILE A 95 -10.29 5.58 15.05
C ILE A 95 -11.45 4.67 14.62
N LEU A 96 -12.55 5.22 14.12
CA LEU A 96 -13.68 4.44 13.63
C LEU A 96 -13.28 3.53 12.46
N THR A 97 -12.44 4.01 11.56
CA THR A 97 -11.89 3.20 10.46
C THR A 97 -11.10 2.01 11.00
N LEU A 98 -10.24 2.21 12.00
CA LEU A 98 -9.51 1.12 12.65
C LEU A 98 -10.43 0.10 13.32
N ILE A 99 -11.50 0.56 13.98
CA ILE A 99 -12.49 -0.33 14.61
C ILE A 99 -13.21 -1.18 13.55
N VAL A 100 -13.58 -0.58 12.41
CA VAL A 100 -14.23 -1.32 11.32
C VAL A 100 -13.27 -2.34 10.72
N LEU A 101 -12.02 -1.96 10.45
CA LEU A 101 -10.99 -2.88 9.95
C LEU A 101 -10.71 -4.02 10.93
N TRP A 102 -10.67 -3.72 12.23
CA TRP A 102 -10.53 -4.75 13.27
C TRP A 102 -11.69 -5.75 13.25
N LYS A 103 -12.92 -5.28 13.12
CA LYS A 103 -14.10 -6.16 12.97
C LYS A 103 -14.02 -7.00 11.71
N LEU A 104 -13.62 -6.40 10.58
CA LEU A 104 -13.44 -7.12 9.32
C LEU A 104 -12.34 -8.18 9.39
N SER A 105 -11.37 -8.05 10.29
CA SER A 105 -10.31 -9.04 10.47
C SER A 105 -10.81 -10.41 10.96
N ALA A 106 -12.02 -10.47 11.49
CA ALA A 106 -12.67 -11.74 11.84
C ALA A 106 -13.10 -12.54 10.59
N ALA A 107 -13.43 -11.85 9.48
CA ALA A 107 -13.77 -12.46 8.21
C ALA A 107 -12.54 -12.68 7.31
N VAL A 108 -11.64 -11.70 7.27
CA VAL A 108 -10.42 -11.72 6.45
C VAL A 108 -9.24 -11.33 7.34
N PRO A 109 -8.40 -12.29 7.78
CA PRO A 109 -7.32 -12.04 8.76
C PRO A 109 -6.32 -10.96 8.35
N ARG A 110 -6.13 -10.72 7.04
CA ARG A 110 -5.21 -9.69 6.52
C ARG A 110 -5.58 -8.27 6.95
N PHE A 111 -6.86 -7.96 7.22
CA PHE A 111 -7.25 -6.66 7.78
C PHE A 111 -6.60 -6.37 9.14
N ARG A 112 -6.18 -7.40 9.88
CA ARG A 112 -5.47 -7.22 11.14
C ARG A 112 -4.11 -6.54 10.95
N SER A 113 -3.39 -6.91 9.90
CA SER A 113 -2.11 -6.26 9.54
C SER A 113 -2.31 -4.79 9.20
N VAL A 114 -3.41 -4.44 8.52
CA VAL A 114 -3.77 -3.05 8.20
C VAL A 114 -3.97 -2.23 9.47
N VAL A 115 -4.65 -2.79 10.46
CA VAL A 115 -4.88 -2.11 11.76
C VAL A 115 -3.56 -1.81 12.46
N TYR A 116 -2.65 -2.78 12.56
CA TYR A 116 -1.35 -2.57 13.20
C TYR A 116 -0.50 -1.53 12.47
N LEU A 117 -0.48 -1.56 11.13
CA LEU A 117 0.26 -0.60 10.33
C LEU A 117 -0.28 0.83 10.47
N ASN A 118 -1.59 1.00 10.61
CA ASN A 118 -2.22 2.32 10.81
C ASN A 118 -2.17 2.79 12.27
N LEU A 119 -2.08 1.87 13.23
CA LEU A 119 -1.95 2.22 14.65
C LEU A 119 -0.59 2.89 14.93
N PHE A 120 0.46 2.45 14.25
CA PHE A 120 1.80 2.98 14.45
C PHE A 120 1.91 4.49 14.19
N PRO A 121 1.49 5.05 13.05
CA PRO A 121 1.47 6.50 12.83
C PRO A 121 0.56 7.23 13.83
N LEU A 122 -0.59 6.65 14.18
CA LEU A 122 -1.55 7.25 15.10
C LEU A 122 -0.95 7.48 16.50
N VAL A 123 -0.06 6.59 16.95
CA VAL A 123 0.65 6.72 18.23
C VAL A 123 1.90 7.58 18.08
N LEU A 124 2.62 7.43 16.97
CA LEU A 124 3.89 8.12 16.73
C LEU A 124 3.71 9.64 16.62
N PHE A 125 2.66 10.12 15.94
CA PHE A 125 2.43 11.56 15.74
C PHE A 125 2.22 12.33 17.04
N PRO A 126 1.33 11.94 17.96
CA PRO A 126 1.21 12.61 19.25
C PRO A 126 2.50 12.57 20.08
N PHE A 127 3.20 11.42 20.04
CA PHE A 127 4.48 11.28 20.76
C PHE A 127 5.56 12.19 20.17
N ALA A 128 5.69 12.26 18.85
CA ALA A 128 6.61 13.17 18.18
C ALA A 128 6.28 14.65 18.45
N ALA A 129 4.97 14.98 18.51
CA ALA A 129 4.51 16.32 18.87
C ALA A 129 4.86 16.69 20.33
N LEU A 130 4.72 15.75 21.26
CA LEU A 130 5.04 15.95 22.69
C LEU A 130 6.54 16.08 22.93
N VAL A 131 7.38 15.29 22.23
CA VAL A 131 8.81 15.17 22.54
C VAL A 131 9.66 16.18 21.78
N GLY A 132 9.22 16.68 20.65
CA GLY A 132 10.17 17.33 19.77
C GLY A 132 9.78 18.51 18.92
N LEU A 133 8.51 18.67 18.54
CA LEU A 133 8.18 19.76 17.61
C LEU A 133 8.20 21.15 18.26
N SER A 134 7.97 21.27 19.57
CA SER A 134 8.08 22.52 20.29
C SER A 134 9.51 23.03 20.42
N ASN A 135 10.50 22.13 20.50
CA ASN A 135 11.91 22.49 20.60
C ASN A 135 12.63 22.52 19.23
N LEU A 136 11.93 22.17 18.18
CA LEU A 136 12.51 22.07 16.84
C LEU A 136 12.79 23.46 16.25
N GLN A 137 11.91 24.40 16.49
CA GLN A 137 12.03 25.75 15.97
C GLN A 137 13.21 26.52 16.60
N GLU A 138 13.45 26.32 17.90
CA GLU A 138 14.62 26.90 18.60
C GLU A 138 15.94 26.26 18.18
N ARG A 139 15.94 24.96 17.83
CA ARG A 139 17.17 24.21 17.42
C ARG A 139 17.52 24.39 15.95
N ILE A 140 16.60 24.83 15.10
CA ILE A 140 16.87 25.12 13.67
C ILE A 140 17.78 26.35 13.55
N ASP A 141 17.68 27.31 14.46
CA ASP A 141 18.48 28.53 14.45
C ASP A 141 19.91 28.34 14.95
N GLU A 142 20.20 27.24 15.68
CA GLU A 142 21.54 26.91 16.18
C GLU A 142 22.19 25.78 15.36
N SER A 143 22.93 26.12 14.34
CA SER A 143 24.07 25.41 13.66
C SER A 143 23.99 23.90 13.35
N ASN A 144 22.92 23.17 13.64
CA ASN A 144 22.80 21.72 13.41
C ASN A 144 21.61 21.32 12.51
N SER A 145 21.29 22.19 11.54
CA SER A 145 20.17 22.03 10.61
C SER A 145 20.23 20.71 9.77
N THR A 146 21.45 20.23 9.46
CA THR A 146 21.64 19.03 8.62
C THR A 146 21.16 17.74 9.31
N GLY A 147 21.47 17.54 10.59
CA GLY A 147 21.06 16.34 11.33
C GLY A 147 19.53 16.25 11.50
N LEU A 148 18.87 17.39 11.74
CA LEU A 148 17.43 17.48 11.83
C LEU A 148 16.78 17.19 10.49
N LEU A 149 17.29 17.75 9.40
CA LEU A 149 16.79 17.53 8.05
C LEU A 149 16.88 16.04 7.67
N VAL A 150 18.02 15.39 7.95
CA VAL A 150 18.20 13.95 7.73
C VAL A 150 17.19 13.14 8.56
N PHE A 151 16.98 13.49 9.82
CA PHE A 151 15.96 12.84 10.67
C PHE A 151 14.54 12.97 10.08
N LEU A 152 14.15 14.17 9.65
CA LEU A 152 12.84 14.41 9.04
C LEU A 152 12.66 13.62 7.74
N VAL A 153 13.72 13.53 6.92
CA VAL A 153 13.70 12.74 5.68
C VAL A 153 13.51 11.27 5.98
N ILE A 154 14.22 10.71 6.95
CA ILE A 154 14.09 9.31 7.37
C ILE A 154 12.66 9.05 7.90
N LEU A 155 12.16 9.94 8.75
CA LEU A 155 10.80 9.83 9.31
C LEU A 155 9.73 9.88 8.22
N LEU A 156 9.84 10.83 7.29
CA LEU A 156 8.93 10.93 6.15
C LEU A 156 8.98 9.69 5.26
N GLY A 157 10.18 9.19 4.96
CA GLY A 157 10.38 7.95 4.21
C GLY A 157 9.73 6.75 4.90
N LEU A 158 9.92 6.61 6.22
CA LEU A 158 9.30 5.55 7.01
C LEU A 158 7.77 5.63 6.95
N LEU A 159 7.20 6.81 7.15
CA LEU A 159 5.75 7.02 7.08
C LEU A 159 5.18 6.70 5.70
N LEU A 160 5.90 7.03 4.64
CA LEU A 160 5.51 6.73 3.26
C LEU A 160 5.52 5.21 3.00
N VAL A 161 6.55 4.50 3.47
CA VAL A 161 6.63 3.04 3.37
C VAL A 161 5.50 2.37 4.15
N LEU A 162 5.25 2.80 5.38
CA LEU A 162 4.15 2.27 6.21
C LEU A 162 2.78 2.52 5.57
N SER A 163 2.56 3.70 4.99
CA SER A 163 1.34 4.05 4.27
C SER A 163 1.15 3.17 3.02
N ALA A 164 2.21 2.96 2.24
CA ALA A 164 2.19 2.09 1.07
C ALA A 164 1.87 0.64 1.44
N LEU A 165 2.51 0.13 2.50
CA LEU A 165 2.33 -1.23 2.98
C LEU A 165 0.91 -1.43 3.54
N SER A 166 0.39 -0.44 4.27
CA SER A 166 -0.99 -0.45 4.77
C SER A 166 -2.00 -0.49 3.62
N ALA A 167 -1.83 0.36 2.62
CA ALA A 167 -2.69 0.40 1.43
C ALA A 167 -2.64 -0.93 0.65
N TYR A 168 -1.44 -1.50 0.48
CA TYR A 168 -1.27 -2.81 -0.15
C TYR A 168 -2.03 -3.91 0.60
N HIS A 169 -1.88 -4.01 1.91
CA HIS A 169 -2.58 -5.01 2.71
C HIS A 169 -4.09 -4.79 2.71
N GLN A 170 -4.56 -3.54 2.77
CA GLN A 170 -5.98 -3.22 2.73
C GLN A 170 -6.63 -3.65 1.43
N LEU A 171 -6.07 -3.28 0.28
CA LEU A 171 -6.63 -3.62 -1.02
C LEU A 171 -6.54 -5.12 -1.32
N THR A 172 -5.46 -5.78 -0.88
CA THR A 172 -5.34 -7.22 -1.01
C THR A 172 -6.34 -7.94 -0.11
N ALA A 173 -6.59 -7.45 1.11
CA ALA A 173 -7.64 -8.00 1.98
C ALA A 173 -9.03 -7.84 1.37
N CYS A 174 -9.31 -6.70 0.70
CA CYS A 174 -10.54 -6.51 -0.05
C CYS A 174 -10.66 -7.52 -1.21
N ALA A 175 -9.56 -7.83 -1.92
CA ALA A 175 -9.57 -8.85 -2.97
C ALA A 175 -9.85 -10.25 -2.40
N GLU A 176 -9.19 -10.62 -1.30
CA GLU A 176 -9.38 -11.91 -0.62
C GLU A 176 -10.83 -12.16 -0.15
N ALA A 177 -11.55 -11.09 0.19
CA ALA A 177 -12.96 -11.21 0.57
C ALA A 177 -13.82 -11.81 -0.57
N PHE A 178 -13.41 -11.64 -1.83
CA PHE A 178 -14.13 -12.12 -3.03
C PHE A 178 -13.53 -13.37 -3.64
N ASP A 179 -12.34 -13.82 -3.21
CA ASP A 179 -11.67 -14.97 -3.80
C ASP A 179 -12.56 -16.23 -3.79
N GLY A 180 -12.66 -16.86 -4.96
CA GLY A 180 -13.46 -18.06 -5.18
C GLY A 180 -14.98 -17.86 -5.21
N ALA A 181 -15.49 -16.62 -5.14
CA ALA A 181 -16.92 -16.34 -5.22
C ALA A 181 -17.27 -15.28 -6.27
N ASP A 182 -16.44 -14.26 -6.42
CA ASP A 182 -16.53 -13.25 -7.48
C ASP A 182 -15.10 -12.87 -7.91
N ASP A 183 -14.55 -13.70 -8.79
CA ASP A 183 -13.19 -13.52 -9.29
C ASP A 183 -13.02 -12.21 -10.09
N GLU A 184 -14.10 -11.72 -10.71
CA GLU A 184 -14.07 -10.43 -11.43
C GLU A 184 -13.84 -9.28 -10.43
N MET A 185 -14.55 -9.28 -9.31
CA MET A 185 -14.40 -8.26 -8.29
C MET A 185 -13.04 -8.36 -7.59
N ALA A 186 -12.59 -9.58 -7.29
CA ALA A 186 -11.26 -9.83 -6.76
C ALA A 186 -10.15 -9.30 -7.70
N ALA A 187 -10.27 -9.56 -9.01
CA ALA A 187 -9.32 -9.05 -10.01
C ALA A 187 -9.32 -7.51 -10.08
N LYS A 188 -10.48 -6.85 -9.96
CA LYS A 188 -10.57 -5.37 -9.91
C LYS A 188 -9.83 -4.80 -8.70
N TRP A 189 -10.00 -5.39 -7.52
CA TRP A 189 -9.28 -4.99 -6.31
C TRP A 189 -7.76 -5.20 -6.44
N ARG A 190 -7.31 -6.33 -7.00
CA ARG A 190 -5.89 -6.60 -7.26
C ARG A 190 -5.30 -5.60 -8.26
N LYS A 191 -6.04 -5.27 -9.33
CA LYS A 191 -5.62 -4.24 -10.30
C LYS A 191 -5.50 -2.87 -9.66
N LEU A 192 -6.44 -2.48 -8.81
CA LEU A 192 -6.40 -1.22 -8.07
C LEU A 192 -5.19 -1.18 -7.13
N CYS A 193 -4.90 -2.30 -6.45
CA CYS A 193 -3.72 -2.46 -5.60
C CYS A 193 -2.42 -2.20 -6.39
N THR A 194 -2.28 -2.81 -7.56
CA THR A 194 -1.11 -2.60 -8.44
C THR A 194 -0.97 -1.13 -8.82
N TRP A 195 -2.05 -0.47 -9.25
CA TRP A 195 -2.05 0.94 -9.59
C TRP A 195 -1.64 1.82 -8.40
N GLN A 196 -2.19 1.56 -7.22
CA GLN A 196 -1.87 2.33 -6.02
C GLN A 196 -0.39 2.18 -5.63
N VAL A 197 0.15 0.95 -5.66
CA VAL A 197 1.56 0.69 -5.36
C VAL A 197 2.47 1.41 -6.36
N VAL A 198 2.14 1.38 -7.66
CA VAL A 198 2.91 2.10 -8.70
C VAL A 198 2.90 3.60 -8.45
N VAL A 199 1.73 4.20 -8.20
CA VAL A 199 1.63 5.66 -7.96
C VAL A 199 2.39 6.07 -6.70
N ILE A 200 2.27 5.32 -5.59
CA ILE A 200 3.02 5.62 -4.35
C ILE A 200 4.52 5.40 -4.56
N GLY A 201 4.92 4.35 -5.31
CA GLY A 201 6.31 4.07 -5.65
C GLY A 201 6.94 5.20 -6.48
N CYS A 202 6.24 5.67 -7.52
CA CYS A 202 6.67 6.82 -8.32
C CYS A 202 6.81 8.09 -7.46
N PHE A 203 5.85 8.33 -6.55
CA PHE A 203 5.92 9.47 -5.64
C PHE A 203 7.11 9.36 -4.68
N GLY A 204 7.34 8.18 -4.10
CA GLY A 204 8.48 7.93 -3.22
C GLY A 204 9.82 8.11 -3.93
N ALA A 205 9.98 7.56 -5.12
CA ALA A 205 11.18 7.72 -5.94
C ALA A 205 11.43 9.21 -6.28
N PHE A 206 10.37 9.92 -6.64
CA PHE A 206 10.43 11.35 -6.94
C PHE A 206 10.85 12.19 -5.71
N LEU A 207 10.24 11.96 -4.52
CA LEU A 207 10.64 12.62 -3.29
C LEU A 207 12.09 12.33 -2.93
N THR A 208 12.54 11.08 -3.08
CA THR A 208 13.92 10.69 -2.82
C THR A 208 14.88 11.44 -3.75
N LEU A 209 14.54 11.54 -5.04
CA LEU A 209 15.35 12.29 -6.00
C LEU A 209 15.43 13.76 -5.64
N LEU A 210 14.32 14.40 -5.26
CA LEU A 210 14.29 15.79 -4.82
C LEU A 210 15.17 16.03 -3.60
N LEU A 211 15.11 15.13 -2.62
CA LEU A 211 15.91 15.22 -1.40
C LEU A 211 17.40 15.07 -1.70
N LEU A 212 17.77 14.12 -2.57
CA LEU A 212 19.17 13.94 -2.99
C LEU A 212 19.69 15.17 -3.73
N LEU A 213 18.90 15.75 -4.62
CA LEU A 213 19.26 16.98 -5.35
C LEU A 213 19.34 18.18 -4.39
N GLY A 214 18.44 18.31 -3.45
CA GLY A 214 18.45 19.37 -2.43
C GLY A 214 19.64 19.30 -1.48
N LEU A 215 20.08 18.09 -1.12
CA LEU A 215 21.23 17.85 -0.27
C LEU A 215 22.58 18.04 -1.00
N SER A 216 22.62 17.77 -2.32
CA SER A 216 23.86 17.78 -3.10
C SER A 216 24.30 19.15 -3.58
N SER A 217 23.45 20.17 -3.59
CA SER A 217 23.80 21.48 -4.11
C SER A 217 23.09 22.65 -3.39
N ALA A 218 23.88 23.50 -2.74
CA ALA A 218 23.44 24.86 -2.39
C ALA A 218 23.00 25.66 -3.64
N SER A 219 23.36 25.18 -4.84
CA SER A 219 23.04 25.76 -6.15
C SER A 219 21.66 25.35 -6.70
N PHE A 220 20.94 24.43 -6.05
CA PHE A 220 19.62 23.97 -6.52
C PHE A 220 18.60 25.12 -6.62
N PHE A 221 18.76 26.14 -5.79
CA PHE A 221 17.92 27.36 -5.84
C PHE A 221 18.21 28.25 -7.07
N TYR A 222 19.28 28.05 -7.80
CA TYR A 222 19.62 28.83 -9.01
C TYR A 222 19.07 28.24 -10.32
N PHE A 223 18.52 27.01 -10.31
CA PHE A 223 17.84 26.41 -11.48
C PHE A 223 16.41 26.96 -11.67
N TYR A 224 16.22 28.25 -11.53
CA TYR A 224 15.09 28.91 -10.93
C TYR A 224 13.83 29.14 -11.74
N ASN A 225 13.66 28.92 -13.05
CA ASN A 225 12.37 29.32 -13.67
C ASN A 225 11.63 28.22 -14.45
N GLY A 226 12.30 27.24 -15.06
CA GLY A 226 11.62 26.17 -15.80
C GLY A 226 11.38 24.92 -14.98
N SER A 227 12.33 24.58 -14.11
CA SER A 227 12.29 23.35 -13.29
C SER A 227 11.20 23.37 -12.21
N LEU A 228 10.88 24.53 -11.65
CA LEU A 228 9.84 24.68 -10.62
C LEU A 228 8.44 24.43 -11.19
N ILE A 229 8.18 24.88 -12.43
CA ILE A 229 6.91 24.63 -13.11
C ILE A 229 6.75 23.14 -13.39
N VAL A 230 7.79 22.47 -13.91
CA VAL A 230 7.77 21.01 -14.15
C VAL A 230 7.56 20.24 -12.86
N LEU A 231 8.22 20.66 -11.76
CA LEU A 231 8.03 20.09 -10.44
C LEU A 231 6.59 20.21 -9.95
N LEU A 232 6.00 21.39 -10.04
CA LEU A 232 4.61 21.64 -9.65
C LEU A 232 3.63 20.82 -10.48
N LEU A 233 3.85 20.73 -11.80
CA LEU A 233 3.02 19.92 -12.69
C LEU A 233 3.11 18.43 -12.34
N LEU A 234 4.30 17.94 -11.98
CA LEU A 234 4.47 16.54 -11.58
C LEU A 234 3.79 16.25 -10.23
N ILE A 235 3.94 17.13 -9.24
CA ILE A 235 3.23 17.01 -7.96
C ILE A 235 1.71 17.01 -8.19
N LEU A 236 1.22 17.91 -9.04
CA LEU A 236 -0.20 17.99 -9.39
C LEU A 236 -0.68 16.71 -10.07
N ALA A 237 0.08 16.17 -11.02
CA ALA A 237 -0.26 14.92 -11.71
C ALA A 237 -0.34 13.73 -10.73
N ILE A 238 0.60 13.63 -9.79
CA ILE A 238 0.60 12.59 -8.74
C ILE A 238 -0.60 12.77 -7.80
N ALA A 239 -0.90 14.00 -7.39
CA ALA A 239 -2.05 14.29 -6.53
C ALA A 239 -3.38 13.92 -7.21
N ILE A 240 -3.52 14.22 -8.51
CA ILE A 240 -4.68 13.81 -9.31
C ILE A 240 -4.76 12.28 -9.39
N ALA A 241 -3.64 11.60 -9.68
CA ALA A 241 -3.60 10.14 -9.76
C ALA A 241 -4.02 9.47 -8.44
N LEU A 242 -3.52 9.96 -7.30
CA LEU A 242 -3.93 9.48 -5.97
C LEU A 242 -5.41 9.75 -5.70
N GLY A 243 -5.92 10.91 -6.10
CA GLY A 243 -7.34 11.27 -5.99
C GLY A 243 -8.22 10.31 -6.80
N VAL A 244 -7.85 10.01 -8.04
CA VAL A 244 -8.56 9.06 -8.90
C VAL A 244 -8.56 7.66 -8.28
N VAL A 245 -7.43 7.18 -7.77
CA VAL A 245 -7.34 5.87 -7.09
C VAL A 245 -8.28 5.82 -5.89
N LYS A 246 -8.35 6.89 -5.08
CA LYS A 246 -9.26 6.97 -3.93
C LYS A 246 -10.74 6.98 -4.32
N ILE A 247 -11.11 7.66 -5.39
CA ILE A 247 -12.48 7.64 -5.90
C ILE A 247 -12.85 6.24 -6.37
N ILE A 248 -11.96 5.56 -7.12
CA ILE A 248 -12.19 4.17 -7.58
C ILE A 248 -12.33 3.23 -6.38
N GLU A 249 -11.49 3.37 -5.36
CA GLU A 249 -11.58 2.60 -4.10
C GLU A 249 -12.97 2.75 -3.47
N LEU A 250 -13.49 3.99 -3.35
CA LEU A 250 -14.82 4.23 -2.81
C LEU A 250 -15.94 3.59 -3.66
N VAL A 251 -15.84 3.69 -4.98
CA VAL A 251 -16.81 3.04 -5.88
C VAL A 251 -16.78 1.52 -5.68
N TYR A 252 -15.59 0.93 -5.54
CA TYR A 252 -15.46 -0.51 -5.30
C TYR A 252 -15.98 -0.91 -3.92
N LEU A 253 -15.73 -0.12 -2.86
CA LEU A 253 -16.29 -0.37 -1.53
C LEU A 253 -17.82 -0.39 -1.54
N ASN A 254 -18.44 0.58 -2.20
CA ASN A 254 -19.90 0.65 -2.33
C ASN A 254 -20.45 -0.55 -3.13
N ARG A 255 -19.78 -0.91 -4.24
CA ARG A 255 -20.18 -2.07 -5.04
C ARG A 255 -19.97 -3.37 -4.27
N SER A 256 -18.88 -3.50 -3.54
CA SER A 256 -18.59 -4.65 -2.68
C SER A 256 -19.65 -4.84 -1.61
N ALA A 257 -20.10 -3.76 -0.95
CA ALA A 257 -21.17 -3.82 0.02
C ALA A 257 -22.48 -4.38 -0.60
N LYS A 258 -22.85 -3.91 -1.79
CA LYS A 258 -24.07 -4.36 -2.49
C LYS A 258 -24.02 -5.84 -2.92
N LEU A 259 -22.85 -6.39 -3.19
CA LEU A 259 -22.71 -7.80 -3.57
C LEU A 259 -22.96 -8.75 -2.39
N TYR A 260 -22.79 -8.27 -1.16
CA TYR A 260 -23.08 -9.03 0.07
C TYR A 260 -24.50 -8.76 0.62
N GLU A 261 -25.26 -7.83 0.02
CA GLU A 261 -26.67 -7.53 0.35
C GLU A 261 -27.62 -8.60 -0.19
#